data_9465d454f8485375550463a637fece3f
#
_entry.id   9465d454f8485375550463a637fece3f
#
_cell.length_a   1.000
_cell.length_b   1.000
_cell.length_c   1.000
_cell.angle_alpha   90.00
_cell.angle_beta   90.00
_cell.angle_gamma   90.00
#
_symmetry.space_group_name_H-M   'P 1'
#
loop_
_entity.id
_entity.type
_entity.pdbx_description
1 polymer ?
#
loop_
_entity_poly.entity_id
_entity_poly.type
_entity_poly.pdbx_seq_one_letter_code
_entity_poly.pdbx_strand_id
1 'polypeptide(L)'
;EAAQIENIWAENEVLYLYDKKEQYLADRFSWQLRADEGYHATELEGGALAGVESDVDTDGKFGLIAHGWRSFTDPQRLTRELAQHFTRLGGEILNAEVSRIESAASRPKCVHFTDGAQRDIDKLVIAAGCWAGRLLKDIGIRIPLAPLHGYHTDIADSGVSLSRPVLYASGGFVNTPVESGLRIAGTVEIAPLDPEPNFRRAEVLVEKAKRSLFPGLKSTQGSQWIGTRPFMPDTLPVIGPAP
;
A
#
# COMPACT_ATOMS: atom_id res chain seq x y z
N GLU A 1 -2.38 18.10 -17.70
CA GLU A 1 -2.70 18.85 -16.48
C GLU A 1 -3.49 17.98 -15.54
N ALA A 2 -3.06 17.99 -14.29
CA ALA A 2 -3.44 17.01 -13.30
C ALA A 2 -4.94 17.01 -13.00
N ALA A 3 -5.42 15.90 -12.48
CA ALA A 3 -6.81 15.67 -12.10
C ALA A 3 -7.32 16.56 -10.94
N GLN A 4 -6.65 17.67 -10.62
CA GLN A 4 -6.94 18.59 -9.49
C GLN A 4 -7.02 17.84 -8.14
N ILE A 5 -6.02 17.03 -7.88
CA ILE A 5 -5.93 16.15 -6.70
C ILE A 5 -4.87 16.60 -5.69
N GLU A 6 -4.44 17.88 -5.74
CA GLU A 6 -3.37 18.40 -4.89
C GLU A 6 -3.65 18.27 -3.39
N ASN A 7 -4.91 18.20 -3.01
CA ASN A 7 -5.33 18.06 -1.60
C ASN A 7 -5.47 16.60 -1.11
N ILE A 8 -5.15 15.61 -1.95
CA ILE A 8 -5.24 14.19 -1.58
C ILE A 8 -3.90 13.65 -1.07
N TRP A 9 -2.82 14.36 -1.32
CA TRP A 9 -1.49 13.97 -0.91
C TRP A 9 -0.81 15.04 -0.04
N ALA A 10 0.07 14.59 0.82
CA ALA A 10 0.90 15.45 1.65
C ALA A 10 2.38 15.11 1.43
N GLU A 11 3.22 16.13 1.29
CA GLU A 11 4.65 15.98 1.49
C GLU A 11 4.87 15.84 2.98
N ASN A 12 5.15 14.64 3.41
CA ASN A 12 5.48 14.38 4.79
C ASN A 12 6.63 13.38 4.88
N GLU A 13 7.32 13.50 5.98
CA GLU A 13 8.38 12.59 6.35
C GLU A 13 7.77 11.34 6.97
N VAL A 14 8.52 10.26 7.02
CA VAL A 14 8.12 9.04 7.73
C VAL A 14 9.01 8.83 8.93
N LEU A 15 8.40 8.65 10.09
CA LEU A 15 9.12 8.26 11.30
C LEU A 15 9.30 6.74 11.31
N TYR A 16 10.54 6.28 11.27
CA TYR A 16 10.90 4.87 11.52
C TYR A 16 11.29 4.71 12.98
N LEU A 17 10.74 3.69 13.65
CA LEU A 17 11.04 3.38 15.05
C LEU A 17 11.59 1.97 15.20
N TYR A 18 12.67 1.88 15.95
CA TYR A 18 13.30 0.64 16.42
C TYR A 18 13.24 0.60 17.95
N ASP A 19 13.07 -0.57 18.53
CA ASP A 19 13.11 -0.70 19.99
C ASP A 19 14.48 -0.35 20.56
N LYS A 20 15.53 -0.60 19.77
CA LYS A 20 16.91 -0.32 20.17
C LYS A 20 17.75 0.07 18.95
N LYS A 21 18.81 0.85 19.20
CA LYS A 21 19.77 1.28 18.16
C LYS A 21 20.46 0.10 17.47
N GLU A 22 20.69 -1.01 18.16
CA GLU A 22 21.31 -2.21 17.59
C GLU A 22 20.49 -2.80 16.44
N GLN A 23 19.17 -2.72 16.51
CA GLN A 23 18.27 -3.18 15.43
C GLN A 23 18.39 -2.29 14.18
N TYR A 24 18.49 -0.98 14.36
CA TYR A 24 18.82 -0.06 13.27
C TYR A 24 20.20 -0.35 12.67
N LEU A 25 21.21 -0.60 13.50
CA LEU A 25 22.56 -0.94 13.02
C LEU A 25 22.57 -2.24 12.21
N ALA A 26 21.71 -3.20 12.53
CA ALA A 26 21.51 -4.42 11.73
C ALA A 26 20.88 -4.13 10.36
N ASP A 27 20.02 -3.09 10.27
CA ASP A 27 19.36 -2.64 9.02
C ASP A 27 20.17 -1.55 8.28
N ARG A 28 21.35 -1.18 8.78
CA ARG A 28 22.17 -0.06 8.26
C ARG A 28 22.48 -0.17 6.78
N PHE A 29 22.66 -1.38 6.26
CA PHE A 29 22.94 -1.57 4.84
C PHE A 29 21.78 -1.08 3.95
N SER A 30 20.53 -1.38 4.32
CA SER A 30 19.34 -0.90 3.61
C SER A 30 19.23 0.63 3.64
N TRP A 31 19.63 1.26 4.75
CA TRP A 31 19.64 2.71 4.87
C TRP A 31 20.75 3.36 4.04
N GLN A 32 21.92 2.71 3.96
CA GLN A 32 23.02 3.19 3.12
C GLN A 32 22.62 3.15 1.63
N LEU A 33 22.00 2.05 1.16
CA LEU A 33 21.49 1.97 -0.21
C LEU A 33 20.51 3.10 -0.53
N ARG A 34 19.61 3.44 0.39
CA ARG A 34 18.69 4.58 0.20
C ARG A 34 19.44 5.91 0.10
N ALA A 35 20.44 6.11 0.97
CA ALA A 35 21.25 7.31 0.97
C ALA A 35 22.06 7.46 -0.33
N ASP A 36 22.61 6.37 -0.86
CA ASP A 36 23.33 6.33 -2.14
C ASP A 36 22.43 6.71 -3.32
N GLU A 37 21.12 6.42 -3.22
CA GLU A 37 20.09 6.81 -4.19
C GLU A 37 19.47 8.20 -3.89
N GLY A 38 20.03 8.96 -2.94
CA GLY A 38 19.59 10.32 -2.61
C GLY A 38 18.44 10.40 -1.58
N TYR A 39 18.04 9.28 -0.96
CA TYR A 39 17.02 9.26 0.08
C TYR A 39 17.66 9.30 1.46
N HIS A 40 17.67 10.47 2.08
CA HIS A 40 18.33 10.71 3.36
C HIS A 40 17.37 10.51 4.55
N ALA A 41 17.96 10.17 5.69
CA ALA A 41 17.25 10.11 6.96
C ALA A 41 18.07 10.78 8.07
N THR A 42 17.38 11.32 9.07
CA THR A 42 17.99 11.92 10.27
C THR A 42 17.76 11.00 11.45
N GLU A 43 18.83 10.61 12.14
CA GLU A 43 18.78 9.82 13.37
C GLU A 43 18.28 10.66 14.54
N LEU A 44 17.42 10.08 15.39
CA LEU A 44 16.81 10.72 16.55
C LEU A 44 16.84 9.81 17.77
N GLU A 45 17.19 10.38 18.92
CA GLU A 45 17.19 9.70 20.22
C GLU A 45 16.67 10.63 21.32
N GLY A 46 16.19 10.05 22.43
CA GLY A 46 15.80 10.78 23.64
C GLY A 46 14.77 11.89 23.39
N GLY A 47 15.02 13.06 23.94
CA GLY A 47 14.08 14.19 23.84
C GLY A 47 13.82 14.67 22.42
N ALA A 48 14.78 14.57 21.50
CA ALA A 48 14.57 14.91 20.09
C ALA A 48 13.56 13.97 19.44
N LEU A 49 13.62 12.69 19.74
CA LEU A 49 12.65 11.70 19.25
C LEU A 49 11.27 11.90 19.89
N ALA A 50 11.20 12.13 21.19
CA ALA A 50 9.96 12.37 21.92
C ALA A 50 9.19 13.61 21.42
N GLY A 51 9.90 14.62 20.90
CA GLY A 51 9.30 15.84 20.35
C GLY A 51 8.70 15.70 18.95
N VAL A 52 8.90 14.57 18.25
CA VAL A 52 8.42 14.41 16.86
C VAL A 52 6.94 14.09 16.79
N GLU A 53 6.48 13.17 17.62
CA GLU A 53 5.07 12.73 17.68
C GLU A 53 4.69 12.51 19.15
N SER A 54 3.90 13.44 19.71
CA SER A 54 3.57 13.46 21.14
C SER A 54 2.76 12.27 21.63
N ASP A 55 1.98 11.65 20.75
CA ASP A 55 1.10 10.54 21.09
C ASP A 55 1.77 9.17 20.93
N VAL A 56 3.05 9.16 20.51
CA VAL A 56 3.83 7.94 20.33
C VAL A 56 4.72 7.72 21.55
N ASP A 57 4.62 6.55 22.15
CA ASP A 57 5.60 6.12 23.18
C ASP A 57 6.94 5.82 22.53
N THR A 58 7.89 6.72 22.77
CA THR A 58 9.27 6.65 22.24
C THR A 58 10.30 6.31 23.30
N ASP A 59 9.88 5.99 24.53
CA ASP A 59 10.81 5.72 25.62
C ASP A 59 11.71 4.51 25.32
N GLY A 60 13.01 4.72 25.47
CA GLY A 60 14.03 3.73 25.17
C GLY A 60 14.17 3.35 23.68
N LYS A 61 13.46 4.01 22.76
CA LYS A 61 13.49 3.71 21.31
C LYS A 61 14.54 4.54 20.59
N PHE A 62 14.88 4.05 19.40
CA PHE A 62 15.71 4.73 18.42
C PHE A 62 14.85 5.06 17.19
N GLY A 63 14.97 6.27 16.65
CA GLY A 63 14.17 6.75 15.55
C GLY A 63 14.98 7.29 14.38
N LEU A 64 14.36 7.28 13.20
CA LEU A 64 14.85 7.99 12.02
C LEU A 64 13.68 8.73 11.38
N ILE A 65 13.93 9.97 10.99
CA ILE A 65 13.05 10.69 10.06
C ILE A 65 13.56 10.46 8.64
N ALA A 66 12.79 9.74 7.85
CA ALA A 66 13.05 9.56 6.42
C ALA A 66 12.44 10.71 5.63
N HIS A 67 13.29 11.46 4.92
CA HIS A 67 12.90 12.67 4.18
C HIS A 67 12.43 12.35 2.76
N GLY A 68 11.71 13.29 2.14
CA GLY A 68 11.31 13.22 0.72
C GLY A 68 10.17 12.25 0.42
N TRP A 69 9.45 11.79 1.42
CA TRP A 69 8.29 10.92 1.27
C TRP A 69 7.02 11.73 0.99
N ARG A 70 6.07 11.04 0.34
CA ARG A 70 4.72 11.54 0.10
C ARG A 70 3.71 10.48 0.49
N SER A 71 2.62 10.88 1.11
CA SER A 71 1.54 9.98 1.47
C SER A 71 0.20 10.50 0.96
N PHE A 72 -0.69 9.56 0.65
CA PHE A 72 -2.07 9.87 0.34
C PHE A 72 -2.93 9.77 1.59
N THR A 73 -3.73 10.79 1.84
CA THR A 73 -4.65 10.84 2.99
C THR A 73 -5.86 9.92 2.78
N ASP A 74 -6.24 9.69 1.51
CA ASP A 74 -7.27 8.72 1.11
C ASP A 74 -6.93 8.11 -0.26
N PRO A 75 -6.32 6.90 -0.30
CA PRO A 75 -6.03 6.20 -1.55
C PRO A 75 -7.27 5.83 -2.37
N GLN A 76 -8.41 5.58 -1.72
CA GLN A 76 -9.66 5.30 -2.42
C GLN A 76 -10.19 6.54 -3.14
N ARG A 77 -10.14 7.70 -2.48
CA ARG A 77 -10.51 8.98 -3.10
C ARG A 77 -9.62 9.28 -4.31
N LEU A 78 -8.31 9.05 -4.21
CA LEU A 78 -7.40 9.20 -5.34
C LEU A 78 -7.87 8.41 -6.57
N THR A 79 -8.17 7.13 -6.39
CA THR A 79 -8.64 6.26 -7.50
C THR A 79 -9.95 6.77 -8.09
N ARG A 80 -10.87 7.22 -7.26
CA ARG A 80 -12.19 7.75 -7.67
C ARG A 80 -12.05 9.05 -8.46
N GLU A 81 -11.22 9.98 -7.99
CA GLU A 81 -10.97 11.25 -8.68
C GLU A 81 -10.29 11.05 -10.05
N LEU A 82 -9.33 10.11 -10.12
CA LEU A 82 -8.72 9.73 -11.39
C LEU A 82 -9.73 9.12 -12.37
N ALA A 83 -10.62 8.27 -11.90
CA ALA A 83 -11.69 7.68 -12.71
C ALA A 83 -12.65 8.76 -13.23
N GLN A 84 -13.07 9.70 -12.38
CA GLN A 84 -13.92 10.83 -12.79
C GLN A 84 -13.19 11.72 -13.80
N HIS A 85 -11.90 11.99 -13.60
CA HIS A 85 -11.13 12.78 -14.55
C HIS A 85 -11.04 12.08 -15.91
N PHE A 86 -10.79 10.78 -15.94
CA PHE A 86 -10.80 9.98 -17.16
C PHE A 86 -12.13 10.10 -17.90
N THR A 87 -13.26 10.01 -17.18
CA THR A 87 -14.60 10.18 -17.79
C THR A 87 -14.82 11.60 -18.33
N ARG A 88 -14.34 12.64 -17.61
CA ARG A 88 -14.41 14.03 -18.12
C ARG A 88 -13.61 14.24 -19.42
N LEU A 89 -12.56 13.45 -19.63
CA LEU A 89 -11.76 13.45 -20.86
C LEU A 89 -12.41 12.63 -21.99
N GLY A 90 -13.63 12.10 -21.80
CA GLY A 90 -14.35 11.30 -22.79
C GLY A 90 -14.09 9.80 -22.69
N GLY A 91 -13.39 9.35 -21.66
CA GLY A 91 -13.19 7.93 -21.39
C GLY A 91 -14.47 7.24 -20.89
N GLU A 92 -14.65 5.99 -21.22
CA GLU A 92 -15.76 5.15 -20.74
C GLU A 92 -15.24 4.14 -19.70
N ILE A 93 -15.94 4.03 -18.58
CA ILE A 93 -15.67 3.02 -17.54
C ILE A 93 -16.81 2.01 -17.57
N LEU A 94 -16.48 0.75 -17.78
CA LEU A 94 -17.41 -0.36 -17.77
C LEU A 94 -17.25 -1.14 -16.46
N ASN A 95 -18.36 -1.37 -15.78
CA ASN A 95 -18.40 -2.30 -14.65
C ASN A 95 -18.64 -3.72 -15.20
N ALA A 96 -17.59 -4.35 -15.72
CA ALA A 96 -17.64 -5.65 -16.35
C ALA A 96 -16.36 -6.45 -16.07
N GLU A 97 -16.48 -7.76 -15.99
CA GLU A 97 -15.36 -8.66 -15.80
C GLU A 97 -14.93 -9.26 -17.15
N VAL A 98 -13.63 -9.12 -17.47
CA VAL A 98 -13.05 -9.73 -18.67
C VAL A 98 -12.82 -11.22 -18.41
N SER A 99 -13.47 -12.07 -19.18
CA SER A 99 -13.32 -13.53 -19.12
C SER A 99 -12.17 -14.05 -19.98
N ARG A 100 -11.94 -13.43 -21.16
CA ARG A 100 -10.94 -13.88 -22.13
C ARG A 100 -10.47 -12.74 -23.05
N ILE A 101 -9.21 -12.82 -23.49
CA ILE A 101 -8.63 -11.96 -24.52
C ILE A 101 -8.44 -12.80 -25.78
N GLU A 102 -9.00 -12.34 -26.89
CA GLU A 102 -8.78 -12.92 -28.20
C GLU A 102 -7.67 -12.18 -28.94
N SER A 103 -6.74 -12.92 -29.49
CA SER A 103 -5.60 -12.38 -30.25
C SER A 103 -5.55 -13.00 -31.66
N ALA A 104 -5.13 -12.21 -32.65
CA ALA A 104 -4.83 -12.66 -33.98
C ALA A 104 -3.46 -12.14 -34.39
N ALA A 105 -2.59 -13.02 -34.89
CA ALA A 105 -1.22 -12.69 -35.28
C ALA A 105 -0.45 -11.93 -34.18
N SER A 106 -0.53 -12.38 -32.93
CA SER A 106 0.08 -11.79 -31.73
C SER A 106 -0.40 -10.37 -31.39
N ARG A 107 -1.55 -9.95 -31.91
CA ARG A 107 -2.17 -8.68 -31.56
C ARG A 107 -3.51 -8.92 -30.89
N PRO A 108 -3.81 -8.24 -29.76
CA PRO A 108 -5.12 -8.32 -29.15
C PRO A 108 -6.15 -7.74 -30.13
N LYS A 109 -7.26 -8.45 -30.31
CA LYS A 109 -8.33 -8.09 -31.26
C LYS A 109 -9.65 -7.82 -30.59
N CYS A 110 -9.98 -8.62 -29.59
CA CYS A 110 -11.27 -8.54 -28.93
C CYS A 110 -11.13 -8.95 -27.46
N VAL A 111 -11.89 -8.31 -26.57
CA VAL A 111 -12.10 -8.75 -25.19
C VAL A 111 -13.50 -9.31 -25.04
N HIS A 112 -13.61 -10.43 -24.35
CA HIS A 112 -14.86 -11.09 -24.00
C HIS A 112 -15.13 -10.90 -22.51
N PHE A 113 -16.37 -10.61 -22.17
CA PHE A 113 -16.83 -10.41 -20.81
C PHE A 113 -17.56 -11.66 -20.28
N THR A 114 -17.70 -11.76 -18.96
CA THR A 114 -18.38 -12.90 -18.32
C THR A 114 -19.89 -12.94 -18.59
N ASP A 115 -20.49 -11.80 -18.92
CA ASP A 115 -21.91 -11.69 -19.30
C ASP A 115 -22.19 -12.09 -20.77
N GLY A 116 -21.16 -12.49 -21.52
CA GLY A 116 -21.22 -12.86 -22.93
C GLY A 116 -21.07 -11.70 -23.91
N ALA A 117 -20.98 -10.47 -23.46
CA ALA A 117 -20.65 -9.34 -24.30
C ALA A 117 -19.20 -9.40 -24.79
N GLN A 118 -18.91 -8.66 -25.85
CA GLN A 118 -17.55 -8.54 -26.39
C GLN A 118 -17.30 -7.15 -26.95
N ARG A 119 -16.03 -6.74 -26.99
CA ARG A 119 -15.58 -5.50 -27.62
C ARG A 119 -14.33 -5.70 -28.44
N ASP A 120 -14.34 -5.20 -29.68
CA ASP A 120 -13.15 -5.07 -30.50
C ASP A 120 -12.25 -3.98 -29.93
N ILE A 121 -10.95 -4.20 -30.02
CA ILE A 121 -9.93 -3.31 -29.46
C ILE A 121 -8.75 -3.16 -30.40
N ASP A 122 -8.16 -1.96 -30.47
CA ASP A 122 -6.95 -1.67 -31.23
C ASP A 122 -5.68 -1.84 -30.38
N LYS A 123 -5.77 -1.46 -29.09
CA LYS A 123 -4.68 -1.54 -28.12
C LYS A 123 -5.21 -1.99 -26.77
N LEU A 124 -4.42 -2.77 -26.06
CA LEU A 124 -4.79 -3.30 -24.75
C LEU A 124 -3.69 -2.99 -23.72
N VAL A 125 -4.12 -2.48 -22.56
CA VAL A 125 -3.29 -2.41 -21.37
C VAL A 125 -3.89 -3.32 -20.31
N ILE A 126 -3.13 -4.30 -19.83
CA ILE A 126 -3.54 -5.19 -18.75
C ILE A 126 -2.98 -4.63 -17.44
N ALA A 127 -3.85 -4.00 -16.66
CA ALA A 127 -3.52 -3.43 -15.35
C ALA A 127 -4.40 -4.05 -14.25
N ALA A 128 -4.62 -5.38 -14.35
CA ALA A 128 -5.58 -6.13 -13.54
C ALA A 128 -4.99 -6.66 -12.22
N GLY A 129 -3.88 -6.07 -11.72
CA GLY A 129 -3.28 -6.47 -10.44
C GLY A 129 -3.01 -7.98 -10.38
N CYS A 130 -3.46 -8.63 -9.31
CA CYS A 130 -3.27 -10.08 -9.11
C CYS A 130 -3.95 -10.96 -10.15
N TRP A 131 -5.00 -10.45 -10.80
CA TRP A 131 -5.75 -11.17 -11.84
C TRP A 131 -5.09 -11.10 -13.22
N ALA A 132 -4.07 -10.23 -13.40
CA ALA A 132 -3.36 -10.08 -14.66
C ALA A 132 -2.77 -11.39 -15.18
N GLY A 133 -2.25 -12.25 -14.30
CA GLY A 133 -1.66 -13.53 -14.68
C GLY A 133 -2.62 -14.48 -15.41
N ARG A 134 -3.93 -14.42 -15.13
CA ARG A 134 -4.94 -15.20 -15.85
C ARG A 134 -5.08 -14.69 -17.29
N LEU A 135 -5.26 -13.38 -17.44
CA LEU A 135 -5.48 -12.75 -18.76
C LEU A 135 -4.23 -12.82 -19.65
N LEU A 136 -3.04 -12.74 -19.08
CA LEU A 136 -1.78 -12.86 -19.81
C LEU A 136 -1.59 -14.25 -20.43
N LYS A 137 -2.12 -15.32 -19.82
CA LYS A 137 -2.07 -16.67 -20.38
C LYS A 137 -2.79 -16.78 -21.73
N ASP A 138 -3.86 -16.03 -21.92
CA ASP A 138 -4.65 -16.04 -23.18
C ASP A 138 -3.82 -15.53 -24.36
N ILE A 139 -2.84 -14.67 -24.10
CA ILE A 139 -1.92 -14.12 -25.10
C ILE A 139 -0.53 -14.78 -25.03
N GLY A 140 -0.43 -15.95 -24.39
CA GLY A 140 0.79 -16.76 -24.35
C GLY A 140 1.87 -16.31 -23.36
N ILE A 141 1.58 -15.31 -22.50
CA ILE A 141 2.56 -14.76 -21.55
C ILE A 141 2.35 -15.38 -20.17
N ARG A 142 3.46 -15.76 -19.53
CA ARG A 142 3.47 -16.27 -18.15
C ARG A 142 4.40 -15.43 -17.30
N ILE A 143 3.87 -14.95 -16.18
CA ILE A 143 4.62 -14.22 -15.15
C ILE A 143 4.46 -14.94 -13.80
N PRO A 144 5.52 -15.00 -12.96
CA PRO A 144 5.47 -15.64 -11.64
C PRO A 144 4.80 -14.74 -10.59
N LEU A 145 3.61 -14.24 -10.91
CA LEU A 145 2.83 -13.36 -10.06
C LEU A 145 2.13 -14.17 -8.97
N ALA A 146 2.36 -13.81 -7.71
CA ALA A 146 1.71 -14.40 -6.54
C ALA A 146 0.79 -13.39 -5.85
N PRO A 147 -0.37 -13.83 -5.33
CA PRO A 147 -1.21 -12.99 -4.48
C PRO A 147 -0.60 -12.87 -3.08
N LEU A 148 -0.50 -11.64 -2.59
CA LEU A 148 0.01 -11.33 -1.27
C LEU A 148 -1.02 -10.47 -0.53
N HIS A 149 -1.68 -11.05 0.48
CA HIS A 149 -2.77 -10.38 1.18
C HIS A 149 -2.22 -9.53 2.32
N GLY A 150 -2.67 -8.28 2.39
CA GLY A 150 -2.38 -7.37 3.49
C GLY A 150 -3.65 -7.01 4.25
N TYR A 151 -3.52 -6.78 5.54
CA TYR A 151 -4.62 -6.43 6.42
C TYR A 151 -4.37 -5.09 7.08
N HIS A 152 -5.44 -4.33 7.32
CA HIS A 152 -5.40 -3.16 8.18
C HIS A 152 -6.69 -2.98 8.98
N THR A 153 -6.59 -2.14 10.02
CA THR A 153 -7.72 -1.61 10.77
C THR A 153 -7.68 -0.10 10.74
N ASP A 154 -8.79 0.54 10.39
CA ASP A 154 -8.99 1.99 10.49
C ASP A 154 -9.79 2.29 11.75
N ILE A 155 -9.23 3.07 12.65
CA ILE A 155 -9.83 3.44 13.94
C ILE A 155 -10.17 4.93 13.91
N ALA A 156 -11.47 5.25 13.74
CA ALA A 156 -11.94 6.64 13.60
C ALA A 156 -11.65 7.47 14.86
N ASP A 157 -12.04 6.95 16.03
CA ASP A 157 -11.89 7.63 17.32
C ASP A 157 -10.74 7.03 18.13
N SER A 158 -9.57 6.97 17.52
CA SER A 158 -8.38 6.37 18.15
C SER A 158 -7.92 7.11 19.40
N GLY A 159 -8.13 8.41 19.46
CA GLY A 159 -7.53 9.30 20.47
C GLY A 159 -6.04 9.51 20.27
N VAL A 160 -5.49 9.08 19.14
CA VAL A 160 -4.10 9.26 18.72
C VAL A 160 -4.09 10.19 17.52
N SER A 161 -3.28 11.24 17.58
CA SER A 161 -3.08 12.21 16.50
C SER A 161 -1.65 12.10 16.00
N LEU A 162 -1.47 11.72 14.73
CA LEU A 162 -0.18 11.66 14.06
C LEU A 162 -0.09 12.75 13.01
N SER A 163 1.06 13.42 12.92
CA SER A 163 1.36 14.36 11.85
C SER A 163 1.94 13.68 10.60
N ARG A 164 2.42 12.46 10.73
CA ARG A 164 3.11 11.67 9.70
C ARG A 164 2.93 10.17 9.89
N PRO A 165 3.19 9.34 8.86
CA PRO A 165 3.25 7.89 9.06
C PRO A 165 4.37 7.49 10.03
N VAL A 166 4.06 6.55 10.92
CA VAL A 166 4.99 5.96 11.89
C VAL A 166 5.18 4.49 11.56
N LEU A 167 6.33 4.13 11.01
CA LEU A 167 6.70 2.76 10.70
C LEU A 167 7.46 2.17 11.88
N TYR A 168 6.86 1.21 12.56
CA TYR A 168 7.49 0.49 13.65
C TYR A 168 8.28 -0.70 13.10
N ALA A 169 9.55 -0.49 12.81
CA ALA A 169 10.42 -1.47 12.17
C ALA A 169 10.57 -2.75 12.99
N SER A 170 10.79 -2.63 14.32
CA SER A 170 10.85 -3.78 15.22
C SER A 170 9.56 -4.58 15.32
N GLY A 171 8.42 -3.94 15.09
CA GLY A 171 7.11 -4.58 15.11
C GLY A 171 6.63 -5.09 13.76
N GLY A 172 7.22 -4.60 12.66
CA GLY A 172 6.86 -4.96 11.29
C GLY A 172 5.51 -4.39 10.83
N PHE A 173 5.11 -3.19 11.29
CA PHE A 173 3.86 -2.56 10.89
C PHE A 173 3.99 -1.03 10.79
N VAL A 174 3.03 -0.41 10.11
CA VAL A 174 2.96 1.03 9.91
C VAL A 174 1.64 1.57 10.46
N ASN A 175 1.72 2.77 11.04
CA ASN A 175 0.60 3.53 11.55
C ASN A 175 0.51 4.82 10.73
N THR A 176 -0.62 5.05 10.08
CA THR A 176 -0.78 6.16 9.13
C THR A 176 -1.99 6.99 9.49
N PRO A 177 -1.86 8.32 9.62
CA PRO A 177 -3.01 9.19 9.69
C PRO A 177 -3.70 9.20 8.31
N VAL A 178 -4.98 8.88 8.29
CA VAL A 178 -5.83 8.88 7.09
C VAL A 178 -7.13 9.63 7.38
N GLU A 179 -7.88 10.01 6.35
CA GLU A 179 -9.14 10.74 6.53
C GLU A 179 -10.16 9.97 7.40
N SER A 180 -10.10 8.64 7.40
CA SER A 180 -10.93 7.77 8.25
C SER A 180 -10.43 7.63 9.69
N GLY A 181 -9.29 8.22 10.07
CA GLY A 181 -8.71 8.14 11.41
C GLY A 181 -7.29 7.58 11.43
N LEU A 182 -6.99 6.70 12.37
CA LEU A 182 -5.69 6.03 12.47
C LEU A 182 -5.76 4.67 11.76
N ARG A 183 -4.96 4.48 10.71
CA ARG A 183 -4.78 3.19 10.04
C ARG A 183 -3.59 2.45 10.61
N ILE A 184 -3.82 1.21 11.07
CA ILE A 184 -2.77 0.29 11.54
C ILE A 184 -2.70 -0.87 10.56
N ALA A 185 -1.57 -1.00 9.83
CA ALA A 185 -1.38 -1.96 8.74
C ALA A 185 -0.01 -2.63 8.79
N GLY A 186 0.13 -3.88 8.35
CA GLY A 186 1.48 -4.46 8.31
C GLY A 186 1.59 -5.96 8.10
N THR A 187 0.55 -6.76 8.33
CA THR A 187 0.69 -8.20 8.11
C THR A 187 0.65 -8.55 6.64
N VAL A 188 1.31 -9.67 6.33
CA VAL A 188 1.35 -10.28 5.01
C VAL A 188 0.92 -11.74 5.12
N GLU A 189 0.06 -12.18 4.21
CA GLU A 189 -0.38 -13.55 4.09
C GLU A 189 -0.21 -14.04 2.65
N ILE A 190 0.45 -15.17 2.48
CA ILE A 190 0.52 -15.88 1.20
C ILE A 190 -0.61 -16.90 1.20
N ALA A 191 -1.62 -16.68 0.38
CA ALA A 191 -2.81 -17.52 0.29
C ALA A 191 -3.33 -17.53 -1.16
N PRO A 192 -4.30 -18.37 -1.50
CA PRO A 192 -4.98 -18.31 -2.81
C PRO A 192 -5.54 -16.91 -3.11
N LEU A 193 -5.90 -16.65 -4.37
CA LEU A 193 -6.31 -15.32 -4.84
C LEU A 193 -7.52 -14.76 -4.07
N ASP A 194 -8.49 -15.63 -3.75
CA ASP A 194 -9.70 -15.28 -3.02
C ASP A 194 -9.80 -16.11 -1.72
N PRO A 195 -9.02 -15.74 -0.67
CA PRO A 195 -9.04 -16.47 0.59
C PRO A 195 -10.19 -16.01 1.49
N GLU A 196 -10.61 -16.86 2.40
CA GLU A 196 -11.42 -16.43 3.55
C GLU A 196 -10.57 -15.46 4.41
N PRO A 197 -11.06 -14.24 4.70
CA PRO A 197 -10.29 -13.26 5.45
C PRO A 197 -9.98 -13.72 6.88
N ASN A 198 -8.70 -13.64 7.25
CA ASN A 198 -8.26 -13.92 8.62
C ASN A 198 -8.01 -12.59 9.38
N PHE A 199 -9.07 -11.93 9.81
CA PHE A 199 -8.98 -10.64 10.50
C PHE A 199 -8.27 -10.68 11.86
N ARG A 200 -8.03 -11.87 12.44
CA ARG A 200 -7.15 -11.97 13.62
C ARG A 200 -5.76 -11.37 13.38
N ARG A 201 -5.30 -11.35 12.14
CA ARG A 201 -4.05 -10.70 11.72
C ARG A 201 -4.09 -9.18 11.95
N ALA A 202 -5.20 -8.54 11.60
CA ALA A 202 -5.39 -7.10 11.83
C ALA A 202 -5.53 -6.78 13.33
N GLU A 203 -6.28 -7.59 14.07
CA GLU A 203 -6.46 -7.44 15.52
C GLU A 203 -5.12 -7.50 16.27
N VAL A 204 -4.27 -8.47 15.96
CA VAL A 204 -2.94 -8.61 16.57
C VAL A 204 -2.08 -7.36 16.34
N LEU A 205 -2.20 -6.71 15.16
CA LEU A 205 -1.48 -5.44 14.92
C LEU A 205 -1.96 -4.32 15.82
N VAL A 206 -3.28 -4.19 15.99
CA VAL A 206 -3.86 -3.17 16.87
C VAL A 206 -3.44 -3.40 18.32
N GLU A 207 -3.48 -4.65 18.79
CA GLU A 207 -3.00 -5.03 20.13
C GLU A 207 -1.51 -4.69 20.32
N LYS A 208 -0.68 -4.97 19.32
CA LYS A 208 0.75 -4.62 19.35
C LYS A 208 0.96 -3.09 19.35
N ALA A 209 0.25 -2.37 18.48
CA ALA A 209 0.35 -0.92 18.39
C ALA A 209 -0.02 -0.25 19.73
N LYS A 210 -1.12 -0.67 20.34
CA LYS A 210 -1.54 -0.19 21.66
C LYS A 210 -0.47 -0.42 22.71
N ARG A 211 0.11 -1.62 22.75
CA ARG A 211 1.09 -1.98 23.79
C ARG A 211 2.44 -1.29 23.61
N SER A 212 2.88 -1.11 22.35
CA SER A 212 4.27 -0.73 22.04
C SER A 212 4.44 0.73 21.63
N LEU A 213 3.37 1.39 21.13
CA LEU A 213 3.46 2.74 20.59
C LEU A 213 2.38 3.68 21.13
N PHE A 214 1.18 3.18 21.40
CA PHE A 214 0.02 4.03 21.71
C PHE A 214 -0.68 3.57 23.00
N PRO A 215 -0.05 3.71 24.19
CA PRO A 215 -0.69 3.31 25.45
C PRO A 215 -2.00 4.06 25.69
N GLY A 216 -2.14 5.27 25.11
CA GLY A 216 -3.36 6.10 25.16
C GLY A 216 -4.45 5.75 24.12
N LEU A 217 -4.26 4.70 23.30
CA LEU A 217 -5.25 4.30 22.29
C LEU A 217 -6.60 4.00 22.94
N LYS A 218 -7.64 4.81 22.63
CA LYS A 218 -8.96 4.75 23.24
C LYS A 218 -9.77 3.54 22.81
N SER A 219 -9.63 3.15 21.54
CA SER A 219 -10.34 1.99 20.98
C SER A 219 -9.39 1.08 20.25
N THR A 220 -9.62 -0.23 20.36
CA THR A 220 -8.98 -1.27 19.54
C THR A 220 -9.92 -1.80 18.46
N GLN A 221 -11.14 -1.29 18.40
CA GLN A 221 -12.13 -1.65 17.39
C GLN A 221 -12.12 -0.63 16.26
N GLY A 222 -12.29 -1.12 15.03
CA GLY A 222 -12.31 -0.29 13.84
C GLY A 222 -12.78 -1.06 12.62
N SER A 223 -12.81 -0.39 11.48
CA SER A 223 -13.13 -1.00 10.19
C SER A 223 -11.94 -1.81 9.71
N GLN A 224 -12.14 -3.10 9.54
CA GLN A 224 -11.11 -4.03 9.07
C GLN A 224 -11.19 -4.22 7.56
N TRP A 225 -10.04 -4.36 6.91
CA TRP A 225 -9.95 -4.52 5.47
C TRP A 225 -8.83 -5.51 5.11
N ILE A 226 -9.07 -6.25 4.03
CA ILE A 226 -8.08 -7.11 3.37
C ILE A 226 -7.88 -6.62 1.93
N GLY A 227 -6.63 -6.60 1.45
CA GLY A 227 -6.32 -6.31 0.07
C GLY A 227 -5.24 -7.20 -0.49
N THR A 228 -5.41 -7.56 -1.75
CA THR A 228 -4.51 -8.47 -2.45
C THR A 228 -3.53 -7.69 -3.31
N ARG A 229 -2.24 -7.84 -3.04
CA ARG A 229 -1.15 -7.21 -3.80
C ARG A 229 -0.63 -8.16 -4.86
N PRO A 230 -0.38 -7.69 -6.09
CA PRO A 230 0.39 -8.42 -7.08
C PRO A 230 1.85 -8.45 -6.66
N PHE A 231 2.37 -9.61 -6.32
CA PHE A 231 3.73 -9.76 -5.81
C PHE A 231 4.58 -10.56 -6.79
N MET A 232 5.75 -10.01 -7.15
CA MET A 232 6.78 -10.69 -7.93
C MET A 232 7.88 -11.18 -7.00
N PRO A 233 8.53 -12.34 -7.28
CA PRO A 233 9.56 -12.90 -6.42
C PRO A 233 10.75 -11.97 -6.14
N ASP A 234 11.08 -11.11 -7.10
CA ASP A 234 12.14 -10.10 -7.01
C ASP A 234 11.66 -8.75 -6.46
N THR A 235 10.37 -8.65 -6.10
CA THR A 235 9.70 -7.43 -5.63
C THR A 235 9.61 -6.27 -6.64
N LEU A 236 10.08 -6.46 -7.87
CA LEU A 236 10.07 -5.43 -8.90
C LEU A 236 8.74 -5.43 -9.69
N PRO A 237 8.21 -4.26 -10.06
CA PRO A 237 7.03 -4.19 -10.90
C PRO A 237 7.35 -4.61 -12.34
N VAL A 238 6.42 -5.32 -12.98
CA VAL A 238 6.49 -5.64 -14.41
C VAL A 238 5.74 -4.56 -15.18
N ILE A 239 6.48 -3.71 -15.89
CA ILE A 239 5.91 -2.61 -16.69
C ILE A 239 6.61 -2.61 -18.05
N GLY A 240 5.82 -2.74 -19.12
CA GLY A 240 6.38 -2.72 -20.46
C GLY A 240 5.44 -3.30 -21.52
N PRO A 241 5.83 -3.23 -22.79
CA PRO A 241 5.09 -3.90 -23.86
C PRO A 241 5.19 -5.42 -23.72
N ALA A 242 4.13 -6.10 -24.11
CA ALA A 242 4.16 -7.55 -24.28
C ALA A 242 5.06 -7.93 -25.48
N PRO A 243 5.81 -9.05 -25.41
CA PRO A 243 6.66 -9.51 -26.49
C PRO A 243 5.87 -9.94 -27.74
#